data_8e2263f8dabdac677fa35edc6d57e669
#
_entry.id   8e2263f8dabdac677fa35edc6d57e669
#
_cell.length_a   1.000
_cell.length_b   1.000
_cell.length_c   1.000
_cell.angle_alpha   90.00
_cell.angle_beta   90.00
_cell.angle_gamma   90.00
#
_symmetry.space_group_name_H-M   'P 1'
#
loop_
_entity.id
_entity.type
_entity.pdbx_description
1 polymer ?
#
loop_
_entity_poly.entity_id
_entity_poly.type
_entity_poly.pdbx_seq_one_letter_code
_entity_poly.pdbx_strand_id
1 'polypeptide(L)'
;MNYQLLSWMKETFLGDVWEDNFMLQDFILPLHHVKESLVLNDSLTNIYPVWLVPSRLYFSRLPECVRPAAGDVMFVDVGVYGHSALPDYVGKDAALRTFEQFTLEHGGFQALYAETLLSYEDFTAMFPREMYEKVGWVYNRAVNEPSRTRGMPV
;
A
#
# COMPACT_ATOMS: atom_id res chain seq x y z
N MET A 1 23.60 -3.11 -23.26
CA MET A 1 23.95 -3.45 -21.86
C MET A 1 23.01 -4.56 -21.42
N ASN A 2 23.53 -5.71 -21.01
CA ASN A 2 22.75 -6.94 -20.85
C ASN A 2 21.92 -6.86 -19.55
N TYR A 3 20.59 -6.93 -19.67
CA TYR A 3 19.63 -6.88 -18.55
C TYR A 3 19.91 -7.95 -17.48
N GLN A 4 20.34 -9.14 -17.91
CA GLN A 4 20.72 -10.24 -17.02
C GLN A 4 21.95 -9.92 -16.15
N LEU A 5 22.92 -9.18 -16.67
CA LEU A 5 24.10 -8.78 -15.91
C LEU A 5 23.76 -7.76 -14.83
N LEU A 6 22.84 -6.84 -15.14
CA LEU A 6 22.34 -5.85 -14.18
C LEU A 6 21.49 -6.50 -13.10
N SER A 7 20.66 -7.49 -13.46
CA SER A 7 19.85 -8.27 -12.50
C SER A 7 20.77 -9.07 -11.56
N TRP A 8 21.74 -9.76 -12.10
CA TRP A 8 22.71 -10.52 -11.30
C TRP A 8 23.56 -9.62 -10.38
N MET A 9 24.01 -8.47 -10.86
CA MET A 9 24.73 -7.50 -10.03
C MET A 9 23.84 -6.94 -8.91
N LYS A 10 22.56 -6.66 -9.19
CA LYS A 10 21.57 -6.21 -8.21
C LYS A 10 21.35 -7.28 -7.13
N GLU A 11 21.15 -8.53 -7.53
CA GLU A 11 20.93 -9.64 -6.60
C GLU A 11 22.20 -9.98 -5.78
N THR A 12 23.39 -9.89 -6.39
CA THR A 12 24.63 -10.29 -5.72
C THR A 12 25.22 -9.22 -4.80
N PHE A 13 25.04 -7.94 -5.14
CA PHE A 13 25.68 -6.83 -4.40
C PHE A 13 24.71 -5.91 -3.65
N LEU A 14 23.43 -5.91 -3.98
CA LEU A 14 22.44 -4.99 -3.42
C LEU A 14 21.21 -5.71 -2.84
N GLY A 15 21.02 -7.01 -3.13
CA GLY A 15 19.79 -7.74 -2.79
C GLY A 15 19.43 -7.61 -1.32
N ASP A 16 20.31 -8.05 -0.46
CA ASP A 16 20.01 -8.16 0.97
C ASP A 16 19.92 -6.79 1.67
N VAL A 17 20.77 -5.85 1.28
CA VAL A 17 20.80 -4.51 1.91
C VAL A 17 19.65 -3.61 1.44
N TRP A 18 19.19 -3.81 0.20
CA TRP A 18 18.11 -3.02 -0.38
C TRP A 18 16.74 -3.51 0.06
N GLU A 19 16.56 -4.83 0.18
CA GLU A 19 15.26 -5.40 0.54
C GLU A 19 14.97 -5.32 2.05
N ASP A 20 15.97 -5.56 2.90
CA ASP A 20 15.73 -5.68 4.34
C ASP A 20 15.51 -4.35 5.08
N ASN A 21 15.99 -3.23 4.56
CA ASN A 21 15.95 -1.95 5.27
C ASN A 21 15.35 -0.79 4.47
N PHE A 22 15.03 -0.99 3.19
CA PHE A 22 14.41 0.06 2.37
C PHE A 22 12.89 0.02 2.52
N MET A 23 12.33 1.05 3.13
CA MET A 23 10.88 1.23 3.20
C MET A 23 10.37 1.90 1.93
N LEU A 24 9.30 1.37 1.37
CA LEU A 24 8.60 1.91 0.21
C LEU A 24 7.11 1.70 0.42
N GLN A 25 6.41 2.71 0.93
CA GLN A 25 4.96 2.59 1.12
C GLN A 25 4.28 3.96 1.18
N ASP A 26 3.03 3.97 0.72
CA ASP A 26 2.10 5.09 0.81
C ASP A 26 0.96 4.78 1.75
N PHE A 27 0.74 5.68 2.70
CA PHE A 27 -0.35 5.62 3.67
C PHE A 27 -1.31 6.79 3.42
N ILE A 28 -2.50 6.48 2.99
CA ILE A 28 -3.51 7.48 2.68
C ILE A 28 -4.36 7.71 3.94
N LEU A 29 -4.19 8.86 4.55
CA LEU A 29 -4.78 9.22 5.84
C LEU A 29 -5.71 10.42 5.73
N PRO A 30 -6.78 10.50 6.55
CA PRO A 30 -7.53 11.73 6.70
C PRO A 30 -6.61 12.88 7.12
N LEU A 31 -6.81 14.07 6.54
CA LEU A 31 -5.93 15.23 6.71
C LEU A 31 -5.59 15.56 8.17
N HIS A 32 -6.53 15.38 9.08
CA HIS A 32 -6.35 15.70 10.50
C HIS A 32 -5.39 14.76 11.23
N HIS A 33 -5.07 13.58 10.66
CA HIS A 33 -4.11 12.62 11.22
C HIS A 33 -2.70 12.72 10.61
N VAL A 34 -2.49 13.60 9.62
CA VAL A 34 -1.18 13.75 8.95
C VAL A 34 -0.09 14.18 9.94
N LYS A 35 -0.40 15.10 10.86
CA LYS A 35 0.57 15.52 11.88
C LYS A 35 1.04 14.34 12.74
N GLU A 36 0.11 13.51 13.17
CA GLU A 36 0.40 12.33 14.00
C GLU A 36 1.23 11.31 13.23
N SER A 37 0.93 11.10 11.94
CA SER A 37 1.71 10.21 11.07
C SER A 37 3.14 10.70 10.85
N LEU A 38 3.36 12.02 10.75
CA LEU A 38 4.71 12.58 10.65
C LEU A 38 5.50 12.44 11.95
N VAL A 39 4.84 12.60 13.12
CA VAL A 39 5.46 12.33 14.41
C VAL A 39 5.81 10.85 14.56
N LEU A 40 4.93 9.96 14.08
CA LEU A 40 5.21 8.53 14.04
C LEU A 40 6.40 8.23 13.14
N ASN A 41 6.46 8.81 11.94
CA ASN A 41 7.60 8.66 11.04
C ASN A 41 8.91 9.12 11.67
N ASP A 42 8.90 10.29 12.31
CA ASP A 42 10.09 10.85 12.95
C ASP A 42 10.65 9.92 14.04
N SER A 43 9.77 9.34 14.86
CA SER A 43 10.15 8.46 15.95
C SER A 43 10.47 7.02 15.53
N LEU A 44 9.81 6.53 14.48
CA LEU A 44 9.85 5.11 14.10
C LEU A 44 10.88 4.81 13.02
N THR A 45 11.02 5.71 12.04
CA THR A 45 11.90 5.50 10.88
C THR A 45 12.88 6.64 10.65
N ASN A 46 12.49 7.87 10.93
CA ASN A 46 13.24 9.09 10.57
C ASN A 46 13.63 9.14 9.09
N ILE A 47 12.76 8.63 8.21
CA ILE A 47 12.98 8.64 6.76
C ILE A 47 12.48 9.96 6.18
N TYR A 48 13.35 10.67 5.49
CA TYR A 48 13.06 11.95 4.85
C TYR A 48 13.73 12.06 3.47
N PRO A 49 13.15 12.84 2.53
CA PRO A 49 11.90 13.58 2.65
C PRO A 49 10.66 12.67 2.65
N VAL A 50 9.61 13.07 3.35
CA VAL A 50 8.29 12.44 3.27
C VAL A 50 7.53 13.07 2.11
N TRP A 51 6.88 12.23 1.29
CA TRP A 51 6.03 12.68 0.21
C TRP A 51 4.61 12.95 0.73
N LEU A 52 4.08 14.14 0.48
CA LEU A 52 2.73 14.51 0.91
C LEU A 52 1.89 14.93 -0.31
N VAL A 53 0.87 14.14 -0.65
CA VAL A 53 -0.05 14.44 -1.74
C VAL A 53 -1.47 14.60 -1.23
N PRO A 54 -1.96 15.84 -1.11
CA PRO A 54 -3.36 16.07 -0.75
C PRO A 54 -4.30 15.51 -1.81
N SER A 55 -5.27 14.71 -1.38
CA SER A 55 -6.24 14.05 -2.25
C SER A 55 -7.65 14.22 -1.73
N ARG A 56 -8.59 14.50 -2.63
CA ARG A 56 -10.01 14.51 -2.31
C ARG A 56 -10.67 13.27 -2.88
N LEU A 57 -11.18 12.43 -2.01
CA LEU A 57 -11.95 11.27 -2.44
C LEU A 57 -13.40 11.67 -2.71
N TYR A 58 -13.81 11.56 -3.96
CA TYR A 58 -15.18 11.84 -4.39
C TYR A 58 -16.01 10.56 -4.33
N PHE A 59 -16.82 10.41 -3.29
CA PHE A 59 -17.59 9.20 -3.03
C PHE A 59 -18.69 8.88 -4.06
N SER A 60 -19.09 9.84 -4.88
CA SER A 60 -20.14 9.61 -5.88
C SER A 60 -19.76 8.73 -7.07
N ARG A 61 -18.49 8.41 -7.23
CA ARG A 61 -17.98 7.63 -8.39
C ARG A 61 -17.01 6.51 -8.02
N LEU A 62 -16.49 6.49 -6.80
CA LEU A 62 -15.73 5.34 -6.33
C LEU A 62 -16.76 4.29 -5.89
N PRO A 63 -16.74 3.10 -6.50
CA PRO A 63 -17.45 1.99 -5.88
C PRO A 63 -16.95 1.87 -4.45
N GLU A 64 -17.73 1.29 -3.57
CA GLU A 64 -17.53 1.12 -2.13
C GLU A 64 -16.19 0.47 -1.71
N CYS A 65 -15.13 0.64 -2.53
CA CYS A 65 -13.85 -0.02 -2.36
C CYS A 65 -12.90 0.69 -1.39
N VAL A 66 -13.24 1.86 -0.94
CA VAL A 66 -12.56 2.55 0.15
C VAL A 66 -13.62 2.89 1.16
N ARG A 67 -13.50 2.44 2.39
CA ARG A 67 -14.45 2.81 3.44
C ARG A 67 -14.33 4.31 3.68
N PRO A 68 -15.31 5.12 3.26
CA PRO A 68 -15.27 6.52 3.59
C PRO A 68 -15.47 6.70 5.09
N ALA A 69 -14.60 7.41 5.73
CA ALA A 69 -15.04 8.15 6.90
C ALA A 69 -16.23 9.01 6.46
N ALA A 70 -17.31 9.00 7.21
CA ALA A 70 -18.55 9.68 6.84
C ALA A 70 -18.28 11.16 6.49
N GLY A 71 -18.56 11.55 5.24
CA GLY A 71 -18.46 12.93 4.78
C GLY A 71 -17.41 13.18 3.70
N ASP A 72 -17.38 14.40 3.18
CA ASP A 72 -16.40 14.89 2.21
C ASP A 72 -15.07 15.20 2.94
N VAL A 73 -14.22 14.19 3.11
CA VAL A 73 -12.98 14.28 3.88
C VAL A 73 -11.81 14.43 2.92
N MET A 74 -10.95 15.40 3.20
CA MET A 74 -9.62 15.49 2.56
C MET A 74 -8.73 14.40 3.13
N PHE A 75 -8.11 13.66 2.24
CA PHE A 75 -7.05 12.70 2.55
C PHE A 75 -5.70 13.26 2.10
N VAL A 76 -4.65 12.76 2.71
CA VAL A 76 -3.28 13.02 2.28
C VAL A 76 -2.59 11.68 2.14
N ASP A 77 -1.97 11.48 1.02
CA ASP A 77 -1.04 10.40 0.80
C ASP A 77 0.29 10.77 1.46
N VAL A 78 0.72 9.95 2.39
CA VAL A 78 1.97 10.08 3.15
C VAL A 78 2.91 9.00 2.67
N GLY A 79 3.75 9.33 1.71
CA GLY A 79 4.73 8.42 1.12
C GLY A 79 6.04 8.42 1.91
N VAL A 80 6.47 7.25 2.36
CA VAL A 80 7.72 7.02 3.09
C VAL A 80 8.63 6.14 2.26
N TYR A 81 9.71 6.72 1.72
CA TYR A 81 10.62 6.06 0.79
C TYR A 81 12.06 6.25 1.19
N GLY A 82 12.74 5.19 1.61
CA GLY A 82 14.14 5.29 1.95
C GLY A 82 14.63 4.32 3.02
N HIS A 83 15.84 4.58 3.46
CA HIS A 83 16.44 3.89 4.60
C HIS A 83 16.31 4.73 5.86
N SER A 84 16.05 4.07 6.98
CA SER A 84 16.03 4.76 8.27
C SER A 84 17.42 5.29 8.62
N ALA A 85 17.44 6.51 9.19
CA ALA A 85 18.64 7.12 9.77
C ALA A 85 18.78 6.84 11.27
N LEU A 86 17.82 6.15 11.89
CA LEU A 86 17.84 5.87 13.32
C LEU A 86 18.87 4.80 13.66
N PRO A 87 19.75 5.03 14.68
CA PRO A 87 20.70 4.03 15.14
C PRO A 87 20.03 2.76 15.70
N ASP A 88 18.88 2.93 16.35
CA ASP A 88 18.09 1.86 16.97
C ASP A 88 16.85 1.51 16.14
N TYR A 89 16.99 1.51 14.82
CA TYR A 89 15.87 1.18 13.91
C TYR A 89 15.33 -0.22 14.15
N VAL A 90 14.05 -0.31 14.38
CA VAL A 90 13.35 -1.58 14.69
C VAL A 90 13.27 -2.56 13.50
N GLY A 91 13.71 -2.13 12.32
CA GLY A 91 13.61 -2.87 11.07
C GLY A 91 12.36 -2.53 10.26
N LYS A 92 12.45 -2.75 8.96
CA LYS A 92 11.40 -2.41 7.98
C LYS A 92 10.05 -3.02 8.35
N ASP A 93 10.02 -4.31 8.63
CA ASP A 93 8.77 -5.04 8.88
C ASP A 93 8.05 -4.55 10.14
N ALA A 94 8.79 -4.29 11.22
CA ALA A 94 8.19 -3.77 12.44
C ALA A 94 7.66 -2.35 12.25
N ALA A 95 8.40 -1.52 11.52
CA ALA A 95 7.98 -0.17 11.17
C ALA A 95 6.74 -0.20 10.27
N LEU A 96 6.74 -1.02 9.22
CA LEU A 96 5.61 -1.17 8.29
C LEU A 96 4.34 -1.62 9.03
N ARG A 97 4.41 -2.66 9.86
CA ARG A 97 3.26 -3.10 10.68
C ARG A 97 2.70 -1.99 11.56
N THR A 98 3.59 -1.20 12.17
CA THR A 98 3.16 -0.08 13.03
C THR A 98 2.43 0.99 12.22
N PHE A 99 2.92 1.32 11.02
CA PHE A 99 2.23 2.25 10.12
C PHE A 99 0.91 1.70 9.59
N GLU A 100 0.86 0.43 9.22
CA GLU A 100 -0.36 -0.24 8.78
C GLU A 100 -1.44 -0.20 9.86
N GLN A 101 -1.06 -0.54 11.09
CA GLN A 101 -1.97 -0.50 12.24
C GLN A 101 -2.44 0.93 12.54
N PHE A 102 -1.52 1.89 12.55
CA PHE A 102 -1.86 3.32 12.72
C PHE A 102 -2.84 3.77 11.64
N THR A 103 -2.59 3.41 10.39
CA THR A 103 -3.44 3.78 9.25
C THR A 103 -4.84 3.20 9.38
N LEU A 104 -4.95 1.93 9.78
CA LEU A 104 -6.22 1.25 10.01
C LEU A 104 -7.03 1.90 11.15
N GLU A 105 -6.38 2.16 12.28
CA GLU A 105 -7.02 2.77 13.47
C GLU A 105 -7.54 4.18 13.20
N HIS A 106 -6.91 4.90 12.28
CA HIS A 106 -7.29 6.27 11.94
C HIS A 106 -8.16 6.38 10.67
N GLY A 107 -8.72 5.26 10.21
CA GLY A 107 -9.65 5.23 9.07
C GLY A 107 -9.01 5.59 7.74
N GLY A 108 -7.71 5.37 7.63
CA GLY A 108 -6.94 5.46 6.40
C GLY A 108 -6.89 4.13 5.66
N PHE A 109 -6.09 4.10 4.60
CA PHE A 109 -5.77 2.90 3.85
C PHE A 109 -4.38 3.02 3.23
N GLN A 110 -3.75 1.91 2.89
CA GLN A 110 -2.46 1.92 2.20
C GLN A 110 -2.61 1.66 0.71
N ALA A 111 -1.66 2.15 -0.09
CA ALA A 111 -1.57 1.80 -1.49
C ALA A 111 -1.01 0.37 -1.65
N LEU A 112 -1.69 -0.46 -2.46
CA LEU A 112 -1.39 -1.90 -2.59
C LEU A 112 -0.37 -2.22 -3.71
N TYR A 113 0.47 -1.28 -4.08
CA TYR A 113 1.50 -1.51 -5.11
C TYR A 113 2.85 -1.95 -4.52
N ALA A 114 3.04 -1.73 -3.23
CA ALA A 114 4.23 -2.10 -2.49
C ALA A 114 3.97 -3.29 -1.56
N GLU A 115 4.92 -3.59 -0.69
CA GLU A 115 4.80 -4.67 0.27
C GLU A 115 3.70 -4.39 1.30
N THR A 116 2.93 -5.41 1.66
CA THR A 116 1.97 -5.35 2.76
C THR A 116 2.17 -6.50 3.72
N LEU A 117 2.10 -6.18 5.01
CA LEU A 117 2.16 -7.14 6.11
C LEU A 117 0.82 -7.27 6.83
N LEU A 118 -0.25 -6.67 6.26
CA LEU A 118 -1.61 -6.77 6.78
C LEU A 118 -2.04 -8.24 6.87
N SER A 119 -2.67 -8.59 7.97
CA SER A 119 -3.45 -9.82 8.03
C SER A 119 -4.65 -9.73 7.07
N TYR A 120 -5.24 -10.88 6.72
CA TYR A 120 -6.47 -10.88 5.93
C TYR A 120 -7.62 -10.12 6.64
N GLU A 121 -7.66 -10.19 7.95
CA GLU A 121 -8.65 -9.49 8.77
C GLU A 121 -8.45 -7.97 8.70
N ASP A 122 -7.23 -7.49 8.88
CA ASP A 122 -6.87 -6.06 8.78
C ASP A 122 -7.09 -5.54 7.36
N PHE A 123 -6.70 -6.32 6.35
CA PHE A 123 -6.96 -5.99 4.95
C PHE A 123 -8.47 -5.82 4.68
N THR A 124 -9.31 -6.72 5.17
CA THR A 124 -10.76 -6.62 4.97
C THR A 124 -11.42 -5.55 5.84
N ALA A 125 -10.76 -5.13 6.93
CA ALA A 125 -11.18 -3.97 7.71
C ALA A 125 -10.84 -2.65 7.00
N MET A 126 -9.72 -2.61 6.29
CA MET A 126 -9.26 -1.46 5.49
C MET A 126 -10.01 -1.34 4.16
N PHE A 127 -10.25 -2.48 3.48
CA PHE A 127 -10.92 -2.55 2.18
C PHE A 127 -12.20 -3.39 2.24
N PRO A 128 -13.33 -2.96 1.59
CA PRO A 128 -14.58 -3.70 1.61
C PRO A 128 -14.43 -5.10 1.03
N ARG A 129 -14.68 -6.09 1.86
CA ARG A 129 -14.56 -7.51 1.52
C ARG A 129 -15.40 -7.90 0.30
N GLU A 130 -16.62 -7.37 0.21
CA GLU A 130 -17.55 -7.67 -0.89
C GLU A 130 -16.97 -7.33 -2.27
N MET A 131 -16.30 -6.19 -2.38
CA MET A 131 -15.65 -5.79 -3.62
C MET A 131 -14.46 -6.65 -3.95
N TYR A 132 -13.65 -6.98 -2.95
CA TYR A 132 -12.49 -7.87 -3.13
C TYR A 132 -12.93 -9.27 -3.62
N GLU A 133 -13.92 -9.85 -3.00
CA GLU A 133 -14.48 -11.15 -3.41
C GLU A 133 -15.08 -11.10 -4.81
N LYS A 134 -15.81 -10.04 -5.15
CA LYS A 134 -16.41 -9.85 -6.47
C LYS A 134 -15.35 -9.75 -7.57
N VAL A 135 -14.29 -8.98 -7.36
CA VAL A 135 -13.17 -8.86 -8.30
C VAL A 135 -12.41 -10.18 -8.40
N GLY A 136 -12.12 -10.83 -7.27
CA GLY A 136 -11.48 -12.14 -7.23
C GLY A 136 -12.29 -13.22 -7.97
N TRP A 137 -13.61 -13.21 -7.85
CA TRP A 137 -14.48 -14.12 -8.59
C TRP A 137 -14.43 -13.87 -10.11
N VAL A 138 -14.48 -12.61 -10.55
CA VAL A 138 -14.37 -12.25 -11.99
C VAL A 138 -13.01 -12.66 -12.54
N TYR A 139 -11.92 -12.41 -11.80
CA TYR A 139 -10.57 -12.79 -12.20
C TYR A 139 -10.42 -14.31 -12.31
N ASN A 140 -10.82 -15.06 -11.29
CA ASN A 140 -10.75 -16.51 -11.28
C ASN A 140 -11.56 -17.13 -12.39
N ARG A 141 -12.73 -16.58 -12.71
CA ARG A 141 -13.55 -17.01 -13.82
C ARG A 141 -12.88 -16.74 -15.17
N ALA A 142 -12.30 -15.56 -15.35
CA ALA A 142 -11.61 -15.18 -16.60
C ALA A 142 -10.36 -16.02 -16.84
N VAL A 143 -9.64 -16.42 -15.79
CA VAL A 143 -8.40 -17.21 -15.90
C VAL A 143 -8.69 -18.71 -16.03
N ASN A 144 -9.71 -19.24 -15.34
CA ASN A 144 -9.97 -20.68 -15.26
C ASN A 144 -11.03 -21.17 -16.27
N GLU A 145 -11.81 -20.27 -16.87
CA GLU A 145 -12.67 -20.58 -18.00
C GLU A 145 -12.04 -20.02 -19.30
N PRO A 146 -11.21 -20.79 -20.02
CA PRO A 146 -10.74 -20.35 -21.32
C PRO A 146 -11.97 -20.11 -22.21
N SER A 147 -12.01 -18.92 -22.80
CA SER A 147 -13.09 -18.44 -23.65
C SER A 147 -13.54 -19.55 -24.59
N ARG A 148 -14.71 -20.13 -24.35
CA ARG A 148 -15.44 -20.81 -25.38
C ARG A 148 -15.70 -19.75 -26.45
N THR A 149 -14.91 -19.79 -27.50
CA THR A 149 -15.18 -19.04 -28.75
C THR A 149 -16.65 -19.25 -29.09
N ARG A 150 -17.44 -18.23 -28.81
CA ARG A 150 -18.79 -18.17 -29.40
C ARG A 150 -18.59 -18.16 -30.91
N GLY A 151 -18.85 -19.29 -31.54
CA GLY A 151 -19.04 -19.31 -32.97
C GLY A 151 -20.10 -18.27 -33.29
N MET A 152 -19.73 -17.22 -34.01
CA MET A 152 -20.71 -16.36 -34.66
C MET A 152 -21.44 -17.22 -35.70
N PRO A 153 -22.75 -17.25 -35.69
CA PRO A 153 -23.48 -17.82 -36.83
C PRO A 153 -23.21 -16.92 -38.04
N VAL A 154 -22.88 -17.57 -39.16
CA VAL A 154 -22.74 -16.98 -40.47
C VAL A 154 -24.09 -16.47 -40.95
#